data_bf578a3688bfd1312a9c5ba3e2e3a03b
#
_entry.id   bf578a3688bfd1312a9c5ba3e2e3a03b
#
_cell.length_a   1.000
_cell.length_b   1.000
_cell.length_c   1.000
_cell.angle_alpha   90.00
_cell.angle_beta   90.00
_cell.angle_gamma   90.00
#
_symmetry.space_group_name_H-M   'P 1'
#
loop_
_entity.id
_entity.type
_entity.pdbx_description
1 polymer ?
#
loop_
_entity_poly.entity_id
_entity_poly.type
_entity_poly.pdbx_seq_one_letter_code
_entity_poly.pdbx_strand_id
1 'polypeptide(L)'
;MTDGVGLSVGATNLTAVVVDRAAVTRSPVLTLYPHRPSEVGVPSENPNLTERGLIITDFVDRVGDPVGIVASDGSTHRADALLADALRAMLFAAGRGRQPADPVAVTCPAHWRPTAVEALRNALAAVPEFQQPKPAPVVSDAAAAMTALQNDPGVPSRGVIALCDFGGTGTSITLIDAANGFQPIGETVRHTDFSGDLIDQALLTHVINDLSAAGAIDLSGTSAIGSLTRLRGQCRGAKERLSTAAVTSLAVELPGHRTDVRLTRDELDDAIRQPLTDFVGVVQETVDRSGIRGADLVAVASVGGGARM
;
A
#
# COMPACT_ATOMS: atom_id res chain seq x y z
N MET A 1 -10.24 -8.60 28.03
CA MET A 1 -9.84 -7.47 27.17
C MET A 1 -10.57 -7.72 25.85
N THR A 2 -11.31 -6.76 25.33
CA THR A 2 -11.95 -6.86 24.01
C THR A 2 -10.86 -6.65 22.98
N ASP A 3 -10.72 -7.62 22.08
CA ASP A 3 -9.70 -7.57 21.01
C ASP A 3 -10.12 -6.54 19.99
N GLY A 4 -9.41 -5.40 19.89
CA GLY A 4 -9.69 -4.38 18.88
C GLY A 4 -9.41 -4.87 17.46
N VAL A 5 -10.11 -4.31 16.47
CA VAL A 5 -9.85 -4.55 15.04
C VAL A 5 -9.27 -3.31 14.40
N GLY A 6 -8.09 -3.42 13.83
CA GLY A 6 -7.48 -2.38 13.00
C GLY A 6 -7.65 -2.66 11.51
N LEU A 7 -8.11 -1.67 10.75
CA LEU A 7 -8.17 -1.73 9.29
C LEU A 7 -7.22 -0.66 8.72
N SER A 8 -6.29 -1.06 7.88
CA SER A 8 -5.33 -0.15 7.24
C SER A 8 -5.63 0.00 5.75
N VAL A 9 -5.71 1.25 5.30
CA VAL A 9 -5.93 1.61 3.90
C VAL A 9 -4.62 1.99 3.25
N GLY A 10 -4.26 1.26 2.21
CA GLY A 10 -3.15 1.60 1.32
C GLY A 10 -3.54 1.40 -0.14
N ALA A 11 -2.88 2.12 -1.05
CA ALA A 11 -3.18 2.07 -2.49
C ALA A 11 -2.94 0.70 -3.13
N THR A 12 -2.05 -0.12 -2.55
CA THR A 12 -1.72 -1.46 -3.06
C THR A 12 -2.16 -2.59 -2.14
N ASN A 13 -2.46 -2.30 -0.88
CA ASN A 13 -2.86 -3.30 0.10
C ASN A 13 -3.90 -2.73 1.07
N LEU A 14 -4.94 -3.49 1.33
CA LEU A 14 -5.83 -3.32 2.46
C LEU A 14 -5.48 -4.39 3.50
N THR A 15 -5.31 -3.99 4.75
CA THR A 15 -4.92 -4.93 5.82
C THR A 15 -5.91 -4.85 6.97
N ALA A 16 -6.35 -5.99 7.47
CA ALA A 16 -7.15 -6.11 8.67
C ALA A 16 -6.39 -6.91 9.73
N VAL A 17 -6.33 -6.37 10.93
CA VAL A 17 -5.66 -7.00 12.08
C VAL A 17 -6.64 -7.10 13.24
N VAL A 18 -6.77 -8.29 13.81
CA VAL A 18 -7.39 -8.50 15.11
C VAL A 18 -6.26 -8.78 16.10
N VAL A 19 -6.30 -8.18 17.28
CA VAL A 19 -5.28 -8.37 18.31
C VAL A 19 -5.07 -9.89 18.56
N ASP A 20 -3.81 -10.29 18.67
CA ASP A 20 -3.39 -11.70 18.85
C ASP A 20 -3.74 -12.66 17.70
N ARG A 21 -4.07 -12.13 16.52
CA ARG A 21 -4.30 -12.93 15.32
C ARG A 21 -3.41 -12.53 14.16
N ALA A 22 -3.22 -13.43 13.20
CA ALA A 22 -2.54 -13.12 11.96
C ALA A 22 -3.30 -12.06 11.17
N ALA A 23 -2.56 -11.09 10.62
CA ALA A 23 -3.12 -10.08 9.73
C ALA A 23 -3.66 -10.72 8.44
N VAL A 24 -4.78 -10.18 7.95
CA VAL A 24 -5.31 -10.48 6.62
C VAL A 24 -4.96 -9.30 5.73
N THR A 25 -4.19 -9.54 4.68
CA THR A 25 -3.83 -8.50 3.68
C THR A 25 -4.37 -8.93 2.32
N ARG A 26 -4.98 -7.99 1.59
CA ARG A 26 -5.52 -8.20 0.24
C ARG A 26 -5.26 -6.99 -0.64
N SER A 27 -5.11 -7.23 -1.93
CA SER A 27 -5.06 -6.19 -2.95
C SER A 27 -6.39 -5.41 -2.98
N PRO A 28 -6.39 -4.08 -3.21
CA PRO A 28 -7.60 -3.27 -3.31
C PRO A 28 -8.29 -3.48 -4.67
N VAL A 29 -8.66 -4.71 -4.94
CA VAL A 29 -9.49 -5.16 -6.07
C VAL A 29 -10.83 -5.57 -5.50
N LEU A 30 -11.90 -4.86 -5.85
CA LEU A 30 -13.24 -5.13 -5.35
C LEU A 30 -14.08 -5.82 -6.42
N THR A 31 -14.66 -6.96 -6.06
CA THR A 31 -15.60 -7.67 -6.92
C THR A 31 -17.02 -7.48 -6.37
N LEU A 32 -17.87 -6.82 -7.14
CA LEU A 32 -19.27 -6.58 -6.82
C LEU A 32 -20.15 -7.70 -7.39
N TYR A 33 -21.15 -8.11 -6.60
CA TYR A 33 -22.13 -9.11 -6.97
C TYR A 33 -23.54 -8.58 -6.77
N PRO A 34 -24.51 -8.88 -7.65
CA PRO A 34 -25.88 -8.41 -7.49
C PRO A 34 -26.68 -9.15 -6.41
N HIS A 35 -26.20 -10.31 -5.95
CA HIS A 35 -26.96 -11.24 -5.10
C HIS A 35 -26.26 -11.57 -3.77
N ARG A 36 -25.05 -11.07 -3.55
CA ARG A 36 -24.29 -11.27 -2.30
C ARG A 36 -23.36 -10.11 -2.02
N PRO A 37 -22.80 -10.00 -0.81
CA PRO A 37 -21.82 -8.98 -0.46
C PRO A 37 -20.59 -8.99 -1.37
N SER A 38 -19.99 -7.82 -1.53
CA SER A 38 -18.74 -7.61 -2.28
C SER A 38 -17.58 -8.38 -1.64
N GLU A 39 -16.66 -8.83 -2.48
CA GLU A 39 -15.42 -9.48 -2.05
C GLU A 39 -14.22 -8.65 -2.47
N VAL A 40 -13.19 -8.61 -1.64
CA VAL A 40 -11.95 -7.85 -1.88
C VAL A 40 -10.76 -8.79 -2.07
N GLY A 41 -9.81 -8.39 -2.89
CA GLY A 41 -8.60 -9.14 -3.24
C GLY A 41 -8.66 -9.81 -4.61
N VAL A 42 -7.64 -10.62 -4.88
CA VAL A 42 -7.54 -11.45 -6.08
C VAL A 42 -7.72 -12.94 -5.71
N PRO A 43 -7.98 -13.84 -6.66
CA PRO A 43 -8.24 -15.26 -6.36
C PRO A 43 -7.15 -15.97 -5.56
N SER A 44 -5.87 -15.55 -5.72
CA SER A 44 -4.76 -16.10 -4.93
C SER A 44 -4.77 -15.67 -3.45
N GLU A 45 -5.47 -14.57 -3.12
CA GLU A 45 -5.55 -14.00 -1.77
C GLU A 45 -6.90 -14.29 -1.10
N ASN A 46 -7.94 -14.52 -1.89
CA ASN A 46 -9.30 -14.67 -1.41
C ASN A 46 -10.00 -15.90 -2.00
N PRO A 47 -10.13 -16.99 -1.22
CA PRO A 47 -10.77 -18.22 -1.69
C PRO A 47 -12.29 -18.08 -1.93
N ASN A 48 -12.92 -16.98 -1.48
CA ASN A 48 -14.35 -16.73 -1.70
C ASN A 48 -14.65 -16.18 -3.11
N LEU A 49 -13.63 -15.84 -3.89
CA LEU A 49 -13.77 -15.40 -5.29
C LEU A 49 -14.00 -16.60 -6.20
N THR A 50 -15.14 -17.26 -6.04
CA THR A 50 -15.49 -18.51 -6.74
C THR A 50 -16.32 -18.30 -8.01
N GLU A 51 -16.86 -17.11 -8.22
CA GLU A 51 -17.72 -16.76 -9.34
C GLU A 51 -17.35 -15.42 -9.97
N ARG A 52 -17.84 -15.17 -11.17
CA ARG A 52 -17.62 -13.90 -11.89
C ARG A 52 -18.48 -12.80 -11.29
N GLY A 53 -17.89 -11.62 -11.08
CA GLY A 53 -18.55 -10.40 -10.67
C GLY A 53 -17.98 -9.19 -11.40
N LEU A 54 -18.49 -8.01 -11.09
CA LEU A 54 -18.00 -6.75 -11.62
C LEU A 54 -16.74 -6.36 -10.84
N ILE A 55 -15.60 -6.32 -11.53
CA ILE A 55 -14.30 -6.03 -10.92
C ILE A 55 -14.04 -4.53 -11.03
N ILE A 56 -13.69 -3.90 -9.90
CA ILE A 56 -13.31 -2.49 -9.82
C ILE A 56 -11.96 -2.38 -9.10
N THR A 57 -11.06 -1.57 -9.69
CA THR A 57 -9.71 -1.27 -9.19
C THR A 57 -9.53 0.24 -9.03
N ASP A 58 -8.39 0.66 -8.50
CA ASP A 58 -7.92 2.05 -8.46
C ASP A 58 -8.85 3.03 -7.72
N PHE A 59 -9.71 2.51 -6.83
CA PHE A 59 -10.65 3.34 -6.07
C PHE A 59 -10.02 4.01 -4.85
N VAL A 60 -8.92 3.49 -4.31
CA VAL A 60 -8.30 4.04 -3.08
C VAL A 60 -7.76 5.45 -3.31
N ASP A 61 -7.00 5.65 -4.39
CA ASP A 61 -6.40 6.95 -4.72
C ASP A 61 -7.43 7.97 -5.25
N ARG A 62 -8.67 7.54 -5.48
CA ARG A 62 -9.77 8.38 -5.95
C ARG A 62 -10.78 8.75 -4.88
N VAL A 63 -10.53 8.39 -3.62
CA VAL A 63 -11.38 8.80 -2.49
C VAL A 63 -11.37 10.31 -2.35
N GLY A 64 -12.56 10.91 -2.29
CA GLY A 64 -12.75 12.36 -2.28
C GLY A 64 -12.82 13.01 -3.68
N ASP A 65 -12.62 12.24 -4.76
CA ASP A 65 -12.90 12.70 -6.11
C ASP A 65 -14.42 12.77 -6.33
N PRO A 66 -14.97 13.91 -6.78
CA PRO A 66 -16.39 14.02 -7.10
C PRO A 66 -16.82 13.20 -8.32
N VAL A 67 -15.87 12.83 -9.17
CA VAL A 67 -16.13 12.02 -10.37
C VAL A 67 -16.14 10.54 -10.00
N GLY A 68 -17.24 9.86 -10.29
CA GLY A 68 -17.36 8.42 -10.06
C GLY A 68 -16.47 7.58 -10.98
N ILE A 69 -16.20 6.36 -10.56
CA ILE A 69 -15.50 5.35 -11.33
C ILE A 69 -16.52 4.65 -12.26
N VAL A 70 -16.26 4.68 -13.55
CA VAL A 70 -17.09 3.97 -14.54
C VAL A 70 -16.59 2.53 -14.63
N ALA A 71 -17.46 1.59 -14.32
CA ALA A 71 -17.17 0.17 -14.39
C ALA A 71 -17.38 -0.38 -15.82
N SER A 72 -16.93 -1.62 -16.06
CA SER A 72 -16.98 -2.26 -17.39
C SER A 72 -18.40 -2.50 -17.93
N ASP A 73 -19.40 -2.51 -17.06
CA ASP A 73 -20.82 -2.62 -17.39
C ASP A 73 -21.50 -1.25 -17.65
N GLY A 74 -20.73 -0.15 -17.55
CA GLY A 74 -21.20 1.22 -17.70
C GLY A 74 -21.79 1.84 -16.44
N SER A 75 -21.90 1.11 -15.34
CA SER A 75 -22.33 1.66 -14.05
C SER A 75 -21.26 2.60 -13.47
N THR A 76 -21.71 3.56 -12.66
CA THR A 76 -20.81 4.55 -12.04
C THR A 76 -20.87 4.41 -10.53
N HIS A 77 -19.71 4.34 -9.91
CA HIS A 77 -19.55 4.10 -8.48
C HIS A 77 -18.68 5.18 -7.83
N ARG A 78 -19.04 5.59 -6.62
CA ARG A 78 -18.20 6.51 -5.84
C ARG A 78 -17.06 5.77 -5.18
N ALA A 79 -15.86 6.33 -5.27
CA ALA A 79 -14.64 5.71 -4.73
C ALA A 79 -14.68 5.52 -3.21
N ASP A 80 -15.26 6.47 -2.47
CA ASP A 80 -15.46 6.40 -1.02
C ASP A 80 -16.41 5.25 -0.62
N ALA A 81 -17.50 5.03 -1.36
CA ALA A 81 -18.43 3.93 -1.12
C ALA A 81 -17.77 2.58 -1.42
N LEU A 82 -17.03 2.47 -2.54
CA LEU A 82 -16.27 1.26 -2.88
C LEU A 82 -15.24 0.91 -1.81
N LEU A 83 -14.53 1.92 -1.28
CA LEU A 83 -13.58 1.69 -0.19
C LEU A 83 -14.27 1.22 1.09
N ALA A 84 -15.43 1.81 1.44
CA ALA A 84 -16.20 1.36 2.60
C ALA A 84 -16.67 -0.09 2.46
N ASP A 85 -17.12 -0.50 1.27
CA ASP A 85 -17.48 -1.89 0.95
C ASP A 85 -16.27 -2.83 1.05
N ALA A 86 -15.11 -2.40 0.52
CA ALA A 86 -13.87 -3.16 0.61
C ALA A 86 -13.41 -3.35 2.07
N LEU A 87 -13.48 -2.30 2.89
CA LEU A 87 -13.14 -2.36 4.31
C LEU A 87 -14.13 -3.24 5.09
N ARG A 88 -15.42 -3.22 4.72
CA ARG A 88 -16.42 -4.15 5.26
C ARG A 88 -16.06 -5.59 4.93
N ALA A 89 -15.70 -5.89 3.68
CA ALA A 89 -15.25 -7.22 3.29
C ALA A 89 -13.98 -7.67 4.05
N MET A 90 -13.04 -6.74 4.29
CA MET A 90 -11.84 -6.99 5.11
C MET A 90 -12.19 -7.28 6.58
N LEU A 91 -13.17 -6.57 7.14
CA LEU A 91 -13.64 -6.79 8.51
C LEU A 91 -14.18 -8.21 8.68
N PHE A 92 -15.02 -8.69 7.73
CA PHE A 92 -15.53 -10.06 7.74
C PHE A 92 -14.43 -11.10 7.49
N ALA A 93 -13.45 -10.81 6.65
CA ALA A 93 -12.33 -11.71 6.41
C ALA A 93 -11.49 -11.92 7.68
N ALA A 94 -11.20 -10.85 8.44
CA ALA A 94 -10.50 -10.92 9.73
C ALA A 94 -11.33 -11.64 10.80
N GLY A 95 -12.65 -11.46 10.76
CA GLY A 95 -13.63 -12.15 11.63
C GLY A 95 -13.95 -13.59 11.23
N ARG A 96 -13.29 -14.15 10.20
CA ARG A 96 -13.56 -15.50 9.65
C ARG A 96 -15.04 -15.68 9.24
N GLY A 97 -15.55 -14.69 8.50
CA GLY A 97 -16.94 -14.68 8.01
C GLY A 97 -17.97 -14.21 9.04
N ARG A 98 -17.53 -13.71 10.20
CA ARG A 98 -18.41 -13.12 11.22
C ARG A 98 -18.00 -11.67 11.47
N GLN A 99 -18.97 -10.83 11.78
CA GLN A 99 -18.66 -9.49 12.26
C GLN A 99 -17.98 -9.60 13.63
N PRO A 100 -16.77 -9.02 13.80
CA PRO A 100 -16.18 -8.91 15.13
C PRO A 100 -17.07 -8.05 16.04
N ALA A 101 -17.23 -8.49 17.30
CA ALA A 101 -17.96 -7.72 18.31
C ALA A 101 -17.13 -6.57 18.90
N ASP A 102 -15.90 -6.43 18.48
CA ASP A 102 -14.87 -5.57 19.06
C ASP A 102 -14.84 -4.19 18.40
N PRO A 103 -14.33 -3.15 19.10
CA PRO A 103 -14.16 -1.82 18.53
C PRO A 103 -13.27 -1.87 17.28
N VAL A 104 -13.71 -1.20 16.21
CA VAL A 104 -12.97 -1.08 14.96
C VAL A 104 -12.31 0.28 14.88
N ALA A 105 -11.07 0.36 14.40
CA ALA A 105 -10.41 1.59 13.99
C ALA A 105 -9.92 1.45 12.54
N VAL A 106 -9.98 2.56 11.79
CA VAL A 106 -9.56 2.60 10.39
C VAL A 106 -8.41 3.59 10.26
N THR A 107 -7.32 3.22 9.57
CA THR A 107 -6.30 4.19 9.17
C THR A 107 -6.51 4.63 7.73
N CYS A 108 -6.21 5.89 7.45
CA CYS A 108 -6.15 6.44 6.11
C CYS A 108 -4.76 7.01 5.83
N PRO A 109 -4.32 7.10 4.55
CA PRO A 109 -3.03 7.68 4.20
C PRO A 109 -2.86 9.11 4.74
N ALA A 110 -1.75 9.37 5.43
CA ALA A 110 -1.48 10.66 6.07
C ALA A 110 -1.39 11.83 5.08
N HIS A 111 -1.07 11.56 3.81
CA HIS A 111 -1.03 12.57 2.75
C HIS A 111 -2.41 12.91 2.16
N TRP A 112 -3.48 12.22 2.58
CA TRP A 112 -4.82 12.54 2.09
C TRP A 112 -5.27 13.92 2.53
N ARG A 113 -5.92 14.64 1.62
CA ARG A 113 -6.54 15.92 1.93
C ARG A 113 -7.73 15.72 2.88
N PRO A 114 -8.06 16.73 3.69
CA PRO A 114 -9.20 16.65 4.61
C PRO A 114 -10.52 16.24 3.94
N THR A 115 -10.74 16.62 2.68
CA THR A 115 -11.92 16.25 1.90
C THR A 115 -12.00 14.74 1.64
N ALA A 116 -10.88 14.08 1.39
CA ALA A 116 -10.83 12.62 1.21
C ALA A 116 -11.08 11.87 2.53
N VAL A 117 -10.49 12.36 3.61
CA VAL A 117 -10.71 11.80 4.96
C VAL A 117 -12.19 11.92 5.36
N GLU A 118 -12.82 13.07 5.09
CA GLU A 118 -14.23 13.30 5.39
C GLU A 118 -15.14 12.43 4.50
N ALA A 119 -14.81 12.27 3.22
CA ALA A 119 -15.53 11.37 2.33
C ALA A 119 -15.50 9.92 2.85
N LEU A 120 -14.34 9.43 3.32
CA LEU A 120 -14.24 8.11 3.94
C LEU A 120 -15.07 8.02 5.22
N ARG A 121 -15.01 9.02 6.12
CA ARG A 121 -15.82 9.04 7.35
C ARG A 121 -17.30 8.93 7.05
N ASN A 122 -17.78 9.72 6.07
CA ASN A 122 -19.18 9.71 5.66
C ASN A 122 -19.59 8.36 5.04
N ALA A 123 -18.73 7.75 4.23
CA ALA A 123 -18.99 6.43 3.66
C ALA A 123 -19.05 5.35 4.74
N LEU A 124 -18.14 5.35 5.71
CA LEU A 124 -18.15 4.42 6.85
C LEU A 124 -19.36 4.64 7.77
N ALA A 125 -19.83 5.89 7.92
CA ALA A 125 -21.03 6.20 8.71
C ALA A 125 -22.30 5.56 8.11
N ALA A 126 -22.34 5.31 6.81
CA ALA A 126 -23.44 4.64 6.13
C ALA A 126 -23.42 3.11 6.28
N VAL A 127 -22.33 2.52 6.80
CA VAL A 127 -22.16 1.07 6.95
C VAL A 127 -22.35 0.67 8.42
N PRO A 128 -23.41 -0.10 8.77
CA PRO A 128 -23.77 -0.40 10.16
C PRO A 128 -22.64 -1.05 10.97
N GLU A 129 -21.83 -1.88 10.35
CA GLU A 129 -20.73 -2.61 10.99
C GLU A 129 -19.65 -1.67 11.54
N PHE A 130 -19.51 -0.46 11.00
CA PHE A 130 -18.57 0.55 11.50
C PHE A 130 -19.18 1.50 12.55
N GLN A 131 -20.45 1.32 12.89
CA GLN A 131 -21.13 2.16 13.86
C GLN A 131 -21.26 1.49 15.24
N GLN A 132 -20.93 0.22 15.39
CA GLN A 132 -21.11 -0.53 16.63
C GLN A 132 -19.80 -1.15 17.14
N PRO A 133 -19.57 -1.15 18.46
CA PRO A 133 -20.38 -0.60 19.56
C PRO A 133 -20.37 0.93 19.62
N LYS A 134 -19.51 1.57 18.82
CA LYS A 134 -19.37 3.00 18.62
C LYS A 134 -18.80 3.27 17.22
N PRO A 135 -18.99 4.49 16.66
CA PRO A 135 -18.40 4.84 15.37
C PRO A 135 -16.91 4.58 15.31
N ALA A 136 -16.46 3.92 14.24
CA ALA A 136 -15.06 3.62 14.02
C ALA A 136 -14.26 4.91 13.80
N PRO A 137 -13.24 5.21 14.61
CA PRO A 137 -12.38 6.35 14.38
C PRO A 137 -11.57 6.15 13.09
N VAL A 138 -11.42 7.23 12.32
CA VAL A 138 -10.50 7.32 11.19
C VAL A 138 -9.31 8.17 11.60
N VAL A 139 -8.13 7.56 11.64
CA VAL A 139 -6.86 8.19 12.03
C VAL A 139 -5.85 8.10 10.88
N SER A 140 -4.83 8.96 10.86
CA SER A 140 -3.78 8.81 9.85
C SER A 140 -2.92 7.58 10.13
N ASP A 141 -2.42 6.94 9.06
CA ASP A 141 -1.46 5.84 9.13
C ASP A 141 -0.15 6.28 9.84
N ALA A 142 0.28 7.54 9.65
CA ALA A 142 1.42 8.11 10.36
C ALA A 142 1.20 8.13 11.90
N ALA A 143 0.01 8.52 12.37
CA ALA A 143 -0.30 8.50 13.80
C ALA A 143 -0.33 7.07 14.35
N ALA A 144 -0.90 6.13 13.61
CA ALA A 144 -0.92 4.73 13.99
C ALA A 144 0.50 4.13 14.02
N ALA A 145 1.33 4.43 13.01
CA ALA A 145 2.71 4.01 12.94
C ALA A 145 3.54 4.56 14.12
N MET A 146 3.39 5.85 14.44
CA MET A 146 4.07 6.45 15.59
C MET A 146 3.64 5.80 16.91
N THR A 147 2.36 5.48 17.07
CA THR A 147 1.86 4.79 18.27
C THR A 147 2.51 3.40 18.41
N ALA A 148 2.68 2.67 17.30
CA ALA A 148 3.35 1.38 17.31
C ALA A 148 4.85 1.53 17.65
N LEU A 149 5.54 2.46 16.98
CA LEU A 149 6.98 2.70 17.17
C LEU A 149 7.34 3.20 18.59
N GLN A 150 6.45 3.90 19.26
CA GLN A 150 6.65 4.28 20.68
C GLN A 150 6.71 3.07 21.62
N ASN A 151 5.99 2.00 21.26
CA ASN A 151 5.96 0.77 22.07
C ASN A 151 7.10 -0.18 21.70
N ASP A 152 7.41 -0.30 20.42
CA ASP A 152 8.45 -1.20 19.92
C ASP A 152 8.98 -0.68 18.56
N PRO A 153 10.29 -0.38 18.40
CA PRO A 153 11.40 -0.53 19.37
C PRO A 153 11.54 0.63 20.37
N GLY A 154 10.64 1.61 20.33
CA GLY A 154 10.76 2.88 21.03
C GLY A 154 11.37 3.96 20.14
N VAL A 155 11.03 5.21 20.44
CA VAL A 155 11.52 6.39 19.69
C VAL A 155 11.91 7.50 20.66
N PRO A 156 12.80 8.45 20.26
CA PRO A 156 13.13 9.61 21.07
C PRO A 156 11.88 10.40 21.49
N SER A 157 11.84 10.88 22.73
CA SER A 157 10.73 11.67 23.28
C SER A 157 10.90 13.18 23.11
N ARG A 158 11.94 13.64 22.42
CA ARG A 158 12.24 15.06 22.13
C ARG A 158 12.93 15.17 20.79
N GLY A 159 12.79 16.33 20.16
CA GLY A 159 13.29 16.61 18.82
C GLY A 159 12.30 16.21 17.73
N VAL A 160 12.75 16.25 16.51
CA VAL A 160 11.94 15.95 15.32
C VAL A 160 12.28 14.55 14.79
N ILE A 161 11.25 13.79 14.45
CA ILE A 161 11.37 12.50 13.79
C ILE A 161 10.84 12.64 12.36
N ALA A 162 11.62 12.23 11.36
CA ALA A 162 11.11 12.08 10.00
C ALA A 162 10.56 10.66 9.83
N LEU A 163 9.24 10.52 9.79
CA LEU A 163 8.56 9.27 9.51
C LEU A 163 8.42 9.10 7.99
N CYS A 164 9.09 8.10 7.42
CA CYS A 164 9.05 7.74 6.01
C CYS A 164 8.23 6.47 5.83
N ASP A 165 7.06 6.58 5.20
CA ASP A 165 6.21 5.44 4.86
C ASP A 165 6.44 5.05 3.40
N PHE A 166 7.14 3.92 3.21
CA PHE A 166 7.50 3.36 1.90
C PHE A 166 6.35 2.51 1.36
N GLY A 167 5.44 3.16 0.63
CA GLY A 167 4.25 2.53 0.07
C GLY A 167 4.45 1.96 -1.34
N GLY A 168 3.38 1.34 -1.87
CA GLY A 168 3.37 0.75 -3.21
C GLY A 168 3.38 1.77 -4.33
N THR A 169 2.61 2.86 -4.22
CA THR A 169 2.46 3.91 -5.27
C THR A 169 3.25 5.18 -4.97
N GLY A 170 3.98 5.25 -3.86
CA GLY A 170 4.82 6.37 -3.47
C GLY A 170 5.26 6.26 -2.02
N THR A 171 6.11 7.18 -1.59
CA THR A 171 6.60 7.31 -0.22
C THR A 171 6.06 8.58 0.41
N SER A 172 5.58 8.50 1.65
CA SER A 172 5.09 9.65 2.40
C SER A 172 6.11 10.05 3.47
N ILE A 173 6.35 11.36 3.63
CA ILE A 173 7.25 11.93 4.63
C ILE A 173 6.42 12.76 5.58
N THR A 174 6.36 12.38 6.85
CA THR A 174 5.67 13.13 7.91
C THR A 174 6.71 13.52 8.96
N LEU A 175 6.87 14.83 9.17
CA LEU A 175 7.72 15.33 10.26
C LEU A 175 6.92 15.34 11.55
N ILE A 176 7.47 14.80 12.61
CA ILE A 176 6.80 14.56 13.90
C ILE A 176 7.53 15.28 15.01
N ASP A 177 6.82 16.10 15.79
CA ASP A 177 7.36 16.70 17.03
C ASP A 177 7.20 15.72 18.21
N ALA A 178 8.31 15.10 18.58
CA ALA A 178 8.31 14.14 19.68
C ALA A 178 8.06 14.79 21.05
N ALA A 179 8.40 16.06 21.23
CA ALA A 179 8.17 16.79 22.48
C ALA A 179 6.69 17.22 22.65
N ASN A 180 5.95 17.31 21.54
CA ASN A 180 4.54 17.74 21.53
C ASN A 180 3.60 16.54 21.29
N GLY A 181 3.76 15.47 22.04
CA GLY A 181 2.87 14.31 21.94
C GLY A 181 2.88 13.62 20.58
N PHE A 182 4.00 13.66 19.87
CA PHE A 182 4.17 13.07 18.54
C PHE A 182 3.20 13.62 17.48
N GLN A 183 2.89 14.91 17.58
CA GLN A 183 2.05 15.57 16.58
C GLN A 183 2.82 15.84 15.29
N PRO A 184 2.18 15.76 14.12
CA PRO A 184 2.80 16.11 12.86
C PRO A 184 3.11 17.61 12.80
N ILE A 185 4.26 17.95 12.21
CA ILE A 185 4.71 19.31 11.89
C ILE A 185 4.35 19.58 10.43
N GLY A 186 3.33 20.40 10.19
CA GLY A 186 2.86 20.70 8.84
C GLY A 186 2.16 19.52 8.15
N GLU A 187 2.10 19.57 6.85
CA GLU A 187 1.46 18.54 6.01
C GLU A 187 2.44 17.41 5.66
N THR A 188 1.90 16.19 5.51
CA THR A 188 2.66 15.06 5.00
C THR A 188 2.99 15.26 3.53
N VAL A 189 4.25 15.17 3.18
CA VAL A 189 4.73 15.25 1.79
C VAL A 189 4.62 13.88 1.14
N ARG A 190 3.99 13.83 -0.04
CA ARG A 190 3.92 12.62 -0.87
C ARG A 190 4.93 12.71 -2.00
N HIS A 191 5.88 11.79 -2.04
CA HIS A 191 6.87 11.60 -3.11
C HIS A 191 6.50 10.36 -3.93
N THR A 192 6.28 10.55 -5.23
CA THR A 192 5.82 9.47 -6.13
C THR A 192 6.96 8.77 -6.86
N ASP A 193 8.15 9.38 -6.93
CA ASP A 193 9.27 8.90 -7.74
C ASP A 193 10.13 7.84 -7.01
N PHE A 194 9.73 7.46 -5.79
CA PHE A 194 10.23 6.31 -5.07
C PHE A 194 9.08 5.50 -4.47
N SER A 195 8.84 4.31 -5.01
CA SER A 195 7.71 3.47 -4.62
C SER A 195 7.95 1.99 -4.94
N GLY A 196 7.20 1.11 -4.30
CA GLY A 196 7.23 -0.33 -4.58
C GLY A 196 6.99 -0.67 -6.05
N ASP A 197 6.04 0.03 -6.70
CA ASP A 197 5.69 -0.17 -8.11
C ASP A 197 6.79 0.29 -9.07
N LEU A 198 7.51 1.37 -8.73
CA LEU A 198 8.67 1.82 -9.51
C LEU A 198 9.86 0.87 -9.38
N ILE A 199 10.05 0.27 -8.21
CA ILE A 199 11.05 -0.76 -8.01
C ILE A 199 10.71 -2.02 -8.82
N ASP A 200 9.45 -2.45 -8.84
CA ASP A 200 8.99 -3.56 -9.70
C ASP A 200 9.25 -3.25 -11.18
N GLN A 201 9.03 -1.99 -11.59
CA GLN A 201 9.29 -1.54 -12.96
C GLN A 201 10.80 -1.49 -13.28
N ALA A 202 11.64 -1.09 -12.34
CA ALA A 202 13.09 -1.11 -12.50
C ALA A 202 13.61 -2.54 -12.69
N LEU A 203 13.14 -3.49 -11.88
CA LEU A 203 13.48 -4.91 -12.05
C LEU A 203 12.96 -5.48 -13.38
N LEU A 204 11.74 -5.14 -13.78
CA LEU A 204 11.20 -5.53 -15.08
C LEU A 204 12.10 -5.02 -16.23
N THR A 205 12.52 -3.76 -16.16
CA THR A 205 13.40 -3.13 -17.15
C THR A 205 14.75 -3.82 -17.19
N HIS A 206 15.33 -4.14 -16.03
CA HIS A 206 16.59 -4.88 -15.92
C HIS A 206 16.50 -6.25 -16.62
N VAL A 207 15.48 -7.05 -16.28
CA VAL A 207 15.25 -8.37 -16.89
C VAL A 207 15.05 -8.29 -18.40
N ILE A 208 14.27 -7.30 -18.89
CA ILE A 208 14.03 -7.12 -20.32
C ILE A 208 15.33 -6.74 -21.04
N ASN A 209 16.15 -5.86 -20.47
CA ASN A 209 17.41 -5.45 -21.06
C ASN A 209 18.37 -6.63 -21.19
N ASP A 210 18.49 -7.48 -20.17
CA ASP A 210 19.33 -8.67 -20.19
C ASP A 210 18.89 -9.66 -21.27
N LEU A 211 17.60 -9.92 -21.38
CA LEU A 211 17.04 -10.80 -22.41
C LEU A 211 17.18 -10.22 -23.82
N SER A 212 17.07 -8.91 -23.98
CA SER A 212 17.25 -8.22 -25.26
C SER A 212 18.71 -8.25 -25.70
N ALA A 213 19.64 -8.03 -24.77
CA ALA A 213 21.08 -8.13 -25.04
C ALA A 213 21.50 -9.54 -25.47
N ALA A 214 20.81 -10.56 -24.96
CA ALA A 214 20.99 -11.96 -25.39
C ALA A 214 20.31 -12.28 -26.75
N GLY A 215 19.62 -11.31 -27.39
CA GLY A 215 18.91 -11.53 -28.65
C GLY A 215 17.68 -12.42 -28.52
N ALA A 216 17.16 -12.56 -27.31
CA ALA A 216 16.20 -13.61 -26.96
C ALA A 216 14.71 -13.23 -27.17
N ILE A 217 14.38 -11.94 -27.37
CA ILE A 217 12.97 -11.50 -27.34
C ILE A 217 12.60 -10.50 -28.44
N ASP A 218 11.38 -10.65 -28.96
CA ASP A 218 10.67 -9.66 -29.76
C ASP A 218 9.40 -9.19 -29.01
N LEU A 219 9.36 -7.92 -28.63
CA LEU A 219 8.27 -7.31 -27.88
C LEU A 219 7.29 -6.51 -28.75
N SER A 220 7.38 -6.59 -30.07
CA SER A 220 6.58 -5.77 -31.00
C SER A 220 5.11 -6.18 -31.12
N GLY A 221 4.72 -7.37 -30.62
CA GLY A 221 3.38 -7.91 -30.74
C GLY A 221 2.45 -7.59 -29.56
N THR A 222 1.14 -7.47 -29.81
CA THR A 222 0.11 -7.29 -28.77
C THR A 222 0.07 -8.42 -27.72
N SER A 223 0.50 -9.62 -28.08
CA SER A 223 0.66 -10.75 -27.14
C SER A 223 1.72 -10.50 -26.05
N ALA A 224 2.66 -9.57 -26.30
CA ALA A 224 3.67 -9.18 -25.32
C ALA A 224 3.06 -8.43 -24.13
N ILE A 225 1.98 -7.67 -24.29
CA ILE A 225 1.39 -6.84 -23.24
C ILE A 225 0.97 -7.69 -22.02
N GLY A 226 0.19 -8.76 -22.26
CA GLY A 226 -0.25 -9.65 -21.18
C GLY A 226 0.91 -10.39 -20.49
N SER A 227 1.94 -10.75 -21.28
CA SER A 227 3.15 -11.41 -20.76
C SER A 227 3.98 -10.44 -19.91
N LEU A 228 4.11 -9.17 -20.32
CA LEU A 228 4.82 -8.14 -19.55
C LEU A 228 4.09 -7.80 -18.24
N THR A 229 2.76 -7.74 -18.25
CA THR A 229 1.98 -7.55 -17.02
C THR A 229 2.21 -8.69 -16.03
N ARG A 230 2.22 -9.93 -16.52
CA ARG A 230 2.52 -11.10 -15.68
C ARG A 230 3.95 -11.05 -15.16
N LEU A 231 4.92 -10.73 -16.02
CA LEU A 231 6.32 -10.62 -15.65
C LEU A 231 6.54 -9.53 -14.59
N ARG A 232 5.85 -8.39 -14.69
CA ARG A 232 5.88 -7.36 -13.65
C ARG A 232 5.39 -7.89 -12.29
N GLY A 233 4.30 -8.66 -12.28
CA GLY A 233 3.84 -9.33 -11.05
C GLY A 233 4.86 -10.31 -10.47
N GLN A 234 5.60 -11.01 -11.33
CA GLN A 234 6.70 -11.90 -10.91
C GLN A 234 7.91 -11.11 -10.38
N CYS A 235 8.23 -9.94 -10.96
CA CYS A 235 9.25 -9.02 -10.45
C CYS A 235 8.90 -8.52 -9.04
N ARG A 236 7.62 -8.22 -8.77
CA ARG A 236 7.14 -7.90 -7.42
C ARG A 236 7.45 -9.02 -6.43
N GLY A 237 7.11 -10.26 -6.76
CA GLY A 237 7.43 -11.40 -5.91
C GLY A 237 8.95 -11.66 -5.78
N ALA A 238 9.74 -11.38 -6.82
CA ALA A 238 11.19 -11.45 -6.75
C ALA A 238 11.78 -10.39 -5.80
N LYS A 239 11.33 -9.13 -5.90
CA LYS A 239 11.68 -8.04 -4.98
C LYS A 239 11.42 -8.44 -3.52
N GLU A 240 10.25 -9.00 -3.23
CA GLU A 240 9.88 -9.42 -1.87
C GLU A 240 10.79 -10.55 -1.35
N ARG A 241 11.16 -11.53 -2.21
CA ARG A 241 12.11 -12.58 -1.83
C ARG A 241 13.54 -12.05 -1.61
N LEU A 242 13.99 -11.10 -2.45
CA LEU A 242 15.30 -10.47 -2.31
C LEU A 242 15.44 -9.62 -1.05
N SER A 243 14.34 -9.28 -0.35
CA SER A 243 14.40 -8.63 0.97
C SER A 243 15.02 -9.53 2.05
N THR A 244 15.00 -10.84 1.87
CA THR A 244 15.53 -11.81 2.84
C THR A 244 16.54 -12.79 2.25
N ALA A 245 16.74 -12.78 0.93
CA ALA A 245 17.64 -13.68 0.21
C ALA A 245 18.61 -12.89 -0.68
N ALA A 246 19.85 -13.37 -0.81
CA ALA A 246 20.84 -12.75 -1.69
C ALA A 246 20.55 -13.03 -3.18
N VAL A 247 19.78 -14.07 -3.48
CA VAL A 247 19.51 -14.52 -4.86
C VAL A 247 18.10 -15.10 -4.94
N THR A 248 17.42 -14.85 -6.07
CA THR A 248 16.15 -15.49 -6.43
C THR A 248 16.15 -15.88 -7.92
N SER A 249 15.21 -16.72 -8.33
CA SER A 249 14.93 -17.02 -9.73
C SER A 249 13.56 -16.49 -10.13
N LEU A 250 13.44 -16.13 -11.40
CA LEU A 250 12.26 -15.59 -12.04
C LEU A 250 11.99 -16.40 -13.30
N ALA A 251 10.85 -17.10 -13.36
CA ALA A 251 10.41 -17.79 -14.56
C ALA A 251 9.84 -16.79 -15.57
N VAL A 252 10.55 -16.53 -16.65
CA VAL A 252 10.13 -15.60 -17.70
C VAL A 252 9.43 -16.36 -18.82
N GLU A 253 8.18 -15.99 -19.09
CA GLU A 253 7.36 -16.51 -20.17
C GLU A 253 6.93 -15.35 -21.08
N LEU A 254 7.68 -15.16 -22.16
CA LEU A 254 7.38 -14.18 -23.22
C LEU A 254 7.02 -14.90 -24.51
N PRO A 255 6.37 -14.26 -25.48
CA PRO A 255 6.05 -14.87 -26.77
C PRO A 255 7.33 -15.43 -27.43
N GLY A 256 7.32 -16.74 -27.70
CA GLY A 256 8.45 -17.41 -28.31
C GLY A 256 9.68 -17.65 -27.43
N HIS A 257 9.64 -17.22 -26.17
CA HIS A 257 10.79 -17.36 -25.27
C HIS A 257 10.37 -17.78 -23.86
N ARG A 258 10.99 -18.83 -23.33
CA ARG A 258 10.81 -19.29 -21.95
C ARG A 258 12.17 -19.59 -21.33
N THR A 259 12.46 -18.93 -20.21
CA THR A 259 13.72 -19.10 -19.50
C THR A 259 13.58 -18.75 -18.02
N ASP A 260 14.51 -19.24 -17.21
CA ASP A 260 14.67 -18.81 -15.83
C ASP A 260 15.78 -17.75 -15.77
N VAL A 261 15.45 -16.57 -15.25
CA VAL A 261 16.40 -15.49 -15.01
C VAL A 261 16.77 -15.49 -13.53
N ARG A 262 18.06 -15.48 -13.25
CA ARG A 262 18.57 -15.29 -11.90
C ARG A 262 18.64 -13.81 -11.59
N LEU A 263 18.10 -13.40 -10.43
CA LEU A 263 18.22 -12.05 -9.90
C LEU A 263 18.95 -12.07 -8.55
N THR A 264 19.79 -11.09 -8.32
CA THR A 264 20.56 -10.92 -7.09
C THR A 264 20.10 -9.70 -6.31
N ARG A 265 20.40 -9.68 -5.03
CA ARG A 265 20.19 -8.52 -4.17
C ARG A 265 21.00 -7.31 -4.64
N ASP A 266 22.24 -7.52 -5.08
CA ASP A 266 23.12 -6.45 -5.57
C ASP A 266 22.53 -5.75 -6.80
N GLU A 267 21.94 -6.50 -7.75
CA GLU A 267 21.24 -5.95 -8.93
C GLU A 267 20.02 -5.13 -8.53
N LEU A 268 19.26 -5.59 -7.54
CA LEU A 268 18.15 -4.80 -6.97
C LEU A 268 18.67 -3.52 -6.32
N ASP A 269 19.69 -3.60 -5.48
CA ASP A 269 20.26 -2.44 -4.78
C ASP A 269 20.84 -1.42 -5.77
N ASP A 270 21.46 -1.87 -6.85
CA ASP A 270 21.95 -1.00 -7.93
C ASP A 270 20.80 -0.32 -8.68
N ALA A 271 19.72 -1.05 -8.97
CA ALA A 271 18.54 -0.51 -9.66
C ALA A 271 17.81 0.59 -8.86
N ILE A 272 17.85 0.53 -7.53
CA ILE A 272 17.17 1.50 -6.65
C ILE A 272 18.08 2.58 -6.08
N ARG A 273 19.41 2.49 -6.26
CA ARG A 273 20.39 3.38 -5.65
C ARG A 273 20.14 4.85 -5.94
N GLN A 274 19.96 5.21 -7.21
CA GLN A 274 19.73 6.59 -7.60
C GLN A 274 18.36 7.11 -7.11
N PRO A 275 17.22 6.40 -7.36
CA PRO A 275 15.93 6.82 -6.82
C PRO A 275 15.91 6.97 -5.28
N LEU A 276 16.61 6.11 -4.55
CA LEU A 276 16.74 6.23 -3.10
C LEU A 276 17.58 7.47 -2.70
N THR A 277 18.65 7.76 -3.41
CA THR A 277 19.47 8.97 -3.17
C THR A 277 18.66 10.23 -3.40
N ASP A 278 17.87 10.27 -4.47
CA ASP A 278 16.99 11.40 -4.78
C ASP A 278 15.91 11.56 -3.70
N PHE A 279 15.34 10.46 -3.22
CA PHE A 279 14.38 10.48 -2.10
C PHE A 279 15.00 11.04 -0.81
N VAL A 280 16.25 10.69 -0.47
CA VAL A 280 16.95 11.26 0.69
C VAL A 280 17.08 12.78 0.55
N GLY A 281 17.33 13.26 -0.67
CA GLY A 281 17.31 14.70 -0.97
C GLY A 281 15.96 15.34 -0.68
N VAL A 282 14.86 14.67 -1.05
CA VAL A 282 13.49 15.16 -0.76
C VAL A 282 13.20 15.20 0.75
N VAL A 283 13.69 14.23 1.53
CA VAL A 283 13.60 14.28 3.00
C VAL A 283 14.31 15.51 3.55
N GLN A 284 15.56 15.78 3.09
CA GLN A 284 16.33 16.94 3.52
C GLN A 284 15.61 18.25 3.17
N GLU A 285 15.13 18.41 1.93
CA GLU A 285 14.35 19.57 1.52
C GLU A 285 13.07 19.77 2.34
N THR A 286 12.41 18.66 2.75
CA THR A 286 11.21 18.72 3.58
C THR A 286 11.53 19.26 4.97
N VAL A 287 12.65 18.84 5.57
CA VAL A 287 13.15 19.33 6.85
C VAL A 287 13.47 20.82 6.74
N ASP A 288 14.25 21.22 5.72
CA ASP A 288 14.69 22.59 5.52
C ASP A 288 13.50 23.54 5.28
N ARG A 289 12.54 23.16 4.43
CA ARG A 289 11.31 23.95 4.17
C ARG A 289 10.44 24.12 5.39
N SER A 290 10.49 23.17 6.32
CA SER A 290 9.76 23.25 7.59
C SER A 290 10.47 24.10 8.64
N GLY A 291 11.61 24.71 8.31
CA GLY A 291 12.40 25.55 9.20
C GLY A 291 13.09 24.77 10.34
N ILE A 292 13.22 23.45 10.19
CA ILE A 292 13.82 22.57 11.17
C ILE A 292 15.32 22.52 10.91
N ARG A 293 16.12 22.77 11.97
CA ARG A 293 17.57 22.63 11.87
C ARG A 293 17.95 21.15 11.84
N GLY A 294 18.93 20.77 11.04
CA GLY A 294 19.39 19.39 10.97
C GLY A 294 19.76 18.77 12.34
N ALA A 295 20.23 19.61 13.27
CA ALA A 295 20.53 19.16 14.64
C ALA A 295 19.27 18.81 15.47
N ASP A 296 18.11 19.29 15.09
CA ASP A 296 16.85 19.01 15.76
C ASP A 296 16.18 17.72 15.21
N LEU A 297 16.64 17.23 14.03
CA LEU A 297 16.23 15.94 13.49
C LEU A 297 16.96 14.81 14.24
N VAL A 298 16.27 14.14 15.12
CA VAL A 298 16.87 13.16 16.04
C VAL A 298 16.74 11.70 15.59
N ALA A 299 15.80 11.44 14.65
CA ALA A 299 15.60 10.11 14.09
C ALA A 299 14.93 10.17 12.71
N VAL A 300 15.20 9.16 11.91
CA VAL A 300 14.40 8.79 10.73
C VAL A 300 13.77 7.44 11.01
N ALA A 301 12.45 7.35 10.95
CA ALA A 301 11.71 6.13 11.14
C ALA A 301 11.16 5.65 9.80
N SER A 302 11.38 4.38 9.48
CA SER A 302 10.93 3.75 8.23
C SER A 302 9.79 2.79 8.50
N VAL A 303 8.68 2.97 7.81
CA VAL A 303 7.49 2.10 7.89
C VAL A 303 6.98 1.77 6.47
N GLY A 304 5.92 0.98 6.39
CA GLY A 304 5.36 0.53 5.12
C GLY A 304 6.00 -0.75 4.59
N GLY A 305 5.48 -1.25 3.47
CA GLY A 305 5.95 -2.49 2.85
C GLY A 305 7.40 -2.42 2.38
N GLY A 306 7.81 -1.26 1.83
CA GLY A 306 9.16 -1.02 1.33
C GLY A 306 10.23 -0.89 2.41
N ALA A 307 9.86 -0.60 3.67
CA ALA A 307 10.81 -0.51 4.78
C ALA A 307 11.47 -1.86 5.15
N ARG A 308 11.00 -2.96 4.55
CA ARG A 308 11.53 -4.32 4.77
C ARG A 308 12.50 -4.78 3.69
N MET A 309 12.78 -3.94 2.71
CA MET A 309 13.69 -4.25 1.60
C MET A 309 15.16 -4.09 1.98
#